data_41ca9164602a6edbd16f9f391beac61b
#
_entry.id   41ca9164602a6edbd16f9f391beac61b
#
_cell.length_a   1.000
_cell.length_b   1.000
_cell.length_c   1.000
_cell.angle_alpha   90.00
_cell.angle_beta   90.00
_cell.angle_gamma   90.00
#
_symmetry.space_group_name_H-M   'P 1'
#
loop_
_entity.id
_entity.type
_entity.pdbx_description
1 polymer ?
#
loop_
_entity_poly.entity_id
_entity_poly.type
_entity_poly.pdbx_seq_one_letter_code
_entity_poly.pdbx_strand_id
1 'polypeptide(L)'
;MSDAITKLKKGQNLSFEESKSLFSNLMEGKHEEDQIIEILEALIKKGETKDELAGGIFVLRDKAIKVSADPNTIDTCGTGGDGQNSLNISTAAAIVLASMGVKVAKHGNCLLYTSPSPRD
;
A
#
# COMPACT_ATOMS: atom_id res chain seq x y z
N MET A 1 2.27 -14.28 21.64
CA MET A 1 2.76 -13.01 21.07
C MET A 1 3.81 -13.39 20.06
N SER A 2 3.71 -12.95 18.82
CA SER A 2 4.71 -13.34 17.83
C SER A 2 6.07 -12.73 18.20
N ASP A 3 7.12 -13.47 18.02
CA ASP A 3 8.50 -13.07 18.27
C ASP A 3 8.86 -11.77 17.53
N ALA A 4 8.27 -11.56 16.34
CA ALA A 4 8.43 -10.37 15.51
C ALA A 4 7.97 -9.06 16.19
N ILE A 5 6.81 -9.05 16.85
CA ILE A 5 6.30 -7.85 17.56
C ILE A 5 7.24 -7.50 18.72
N THR A 6 7.71 -8.51 19.45
CA THR A 6 8.65 -8.31 20.55
C THR A 6 9.98 -7.74 20.08
N LYS A 7 10.48 -8.20 18.93
CA LYS A 7 11.69 -7.65 18.29
C LYS A 7 11.51 -6.20 17.91
N LEU A 8 10.40 -5.85 17.25
CA LEU A 8 10.11 -4.48 16.84
C LEU A 8 10.04 -3.52 18.04
N LYS A 9 9.36 -3.93 19.13
CA LYS A 9 9.28 -3.14 20.36
C LYS A 9 10.66 -2.88 21.00
N LYS A 10 11.62 -3.79 20.78
CA LYS A 10 13.01 -3.62 21.21
C LYS A 10 13.88 -2.85 20.22
N GLY A 11 13.30 -2.32 19.14
CA GLY A 11 14.03 -1.64 18.08
C GLY A 11 14.90 -2.57 17.23
N GLN A 12 14.64 -3.87 17.25
CA GLN A 12 15.38 -4.85 16.45
C GLN A 12 14.77 -5.01 15.06
N ASN A 13 15.63 -5.24 14.08
CA ASN A 13 15.20 -5.46 12.71
C ASN A 13 14.60 -6.85 12.53
N LEU A 14 13.62 -6.93 11.63
CA LEU A 14 13.09 -8.21 11.16
C LEU A 14 13.84 -8.68 9.90
N SER A 15 13.98 -9.98 9.75
CA SER A 15 14.38 -10.56 8.49
C SER A 15 13.22 -10.48 7.47
N PHE A 16 13.51 -10.75 6.20
CA PHE A 16 12.49 -10.82 5.15
C PHE A 16 11.36 -11.80 5.50
N GLU A 17 11.69 -13.00 5.97
CA GLU A 17 10.68 -14.02 6.31
C GLU A 17 9.85 -13.65 7.55
N GLU A 18 10.45 -13.02 8.55
CA GLU A 18 9.74 -12.51 9.72
C GLU A 18 8.78 -11.38 9.34
N SER A 19 9.23 -10.45 8.51
CA SER A 19 8.40 -9.37 7.99
C SER A 19 7.25 -9.92 7.15
N LYS A 20 7.54 -10.82 6.21
CA LYS A 20 6.53 -11.48 5.40
C LYS A 20 5.46 -12.18 6.26
N SER A 21 5.87 -12.92 7.29
CA SER A 21 4.93 -13.56 8.22
C SER A 21 4.09 -12.55 8.99
N LEU A 22 4.70 -11.48 9.48
CA LEU A 22 4.01 -10.41 10.20
C LEU A 22 2.96 -9.73 9.33
N PHE A 23 3.34 -9.29 8.12
CA PHE A 23 2.42 -8.64 7.18
C PHE A 23 1.32 -9.58 6.68
N SER A 24 1.60 -10.89 6.50
CA SER A 24 0.56 -11.86 6.17
C SER A 24 -0.50 -11.93 7.27
N ASN A 25 -0.08 -11.98 8.53
CA ASN A 25 -0.99 -12.00 9.66
C ASN A 25 -1.79 -10.69 9.79
N LEU A 26 -1.17 -9.54 9.52
CA LEU A 26 -1.86 -8.24 9.48
C LEU A 26 -2.97 -8.24 8.41
N MET A 27 -2.64 -8.66 7.19
CA MET A 27 -3.59 -8.70 6.08
C MET A 27 -4.69 -9.75 6.25
N GLU A 28 -4.49 -10.74 7.09
CA GLU A 28 -5.48 -11.76 7.44
C GLU A 28 -6.34 -11.38 8.66
N GLY A 29 -6.14 -10.18 9.20
CA GLY A 29 -6.91 -9.70 10.35
C GLY A 29 -6.64 -10.48 11.65
N LYS A 30 -5.45 -11.07 11.80
CA LYS A 30 -5.07 -11.87 12.99
C LYS A 30 -4.57 -11.02 14.16
N HIS A 31 -4.58 -9.72 14.03
CA HIS A 31 -4.16 -8.77 15.05
C HIS A 31 -5.29 -7.84 15.43
N GLU A 32 -5.40 -7.56 16.72
CA GLU A 32 -6.30 -6.54 17.24
C GLU A 32 -5.80 -5.14 16.84
N GLU A 33 -6.70 -4.16 16.81
CA GLU A 33 -6.40 -2.80 16.36
C GLU A 33 -5.21 -2.18 17.13
N ASP A 34 -5.19 -2.33 18.44
CA ASP A 34 -4.09 -1.83 19.29
C ASP A 34 -2.74 -2.46 18.91
N GLN A 35 -2.73 -3.75 18.56
CA GLN A 35 -1.52 -4.44 18.11
C GLN A 35 -1.04 -3.93 16.77
N ILE A 36 -1.97 -3.60 15.86
CA ILE A 36 -1.64 -3.02 14.55
C ILE A 36 -0.97 -1.66 14.74
N ILE A 37 -1.55 -0.81 15.60
CA ILE A 37 -0.98 0.50 15.94
C ILE A 37 0.43 0.34 16.50
N GLU A 38 0.62 -0.54 17.48
CA GLU A 38 1.92 -0.80 18.10
C GLU A 38 2.99 -1.26 17.09
N ILE A 39 2.62 -2.11 16.12
CA ILE A 39 3.51 -2.59 15.06
C ILE A 39 3.94 -1.44 14.16
N LEU A 40 2.98 -0.63 13.71
CA LEU A 40 3.25 0.49 12.81
C LEU A 40 4.09 1.57 13.49
N GLU A 41 3.77 1.93 14.73
CA GLU A 41 4.56 2.88 15.52
C GLU A 41 5.99 2.39 15.76
N ALA A 42 6.16 1.10 16.06
CA ALA A 42 7.47 0.52 16.27
C ALA A 42 8.33 0.54 14.99
N LEU A 43 7.73 0.26 13.83
CA LEU A 43 8.40 0.37 12.53
C LEU A 43 8.81 1.82 12.23
N ILE A 44 7.89 2.78 12.37
CA ILE A 44 8.16 4.21 12.16
C ILE A 44 9.27 4.70 13.10
N LYS A 45 9.19 4.38 14.39
CA LYS A 45 10.16 4.82 15.39
C LYS A 45 11.55 4.27 15.15
N LYS A 46 11.64 3.03 14.70
CA LYS A 46 12.91 2.35 14.42
C LYS A 46 13.48 2.78 13.06
N GLY A 47 12.63 3.06 12.11
CA GLY A 47 12.94 3.15 10.67
C GLY A 47 12.94 1.76 10.01
N GLU A 48 12.27 1.63 8.88
CA GLU A 48 12.14 0.37 8.16
C GLU A 48 13.42 -0.02 7.45
N THR A 49 13.73 -1.30 7.44
CA THR A 49 14.86 -1.86 6.69
C THR A 49 14.41 -2.36 5.31
N LYS A 50 15.38 -2.63 4.43
CA LYS A 50 15.12 -3.19 3.09
C LYS A 50 14.37 -4.52 3.17
N ASP A 51 14.76 -5.38 4.09
CA ASP A 51 14.15 -6.71 4.27
C ASP A 51 12.72 -6.61 4.80
N GLU A 52 12.47 -5.67 5.70
CA GLU A 52 11.13 -5.41 6.22
C GLU A 52 10.19 -4.88 5.14
N LEU A 53 10.65 -3.91 4.36
CA LEU A 53 9.89 -3.38 3.23
C LEU A 53 9.65 -4.46 2.17
N ALA A 54 10.67 -5.23 1.82
CA ALA A 54 10.55 -6.29 0.83
C ALA A 54 9.55 -7.37 1.25
N GLY A 55 9.56 -7.78 2.53
CA GLY A 55 8.60 -8.74 3.08
C GLY A 55 7.16 -8.24 3.02
N GLY A 56 6.93 -6.98 3.41
CA GLY A 56 5.62 -6.33 3.33
C GLY A 56 5.12 -6.21 1.88
N ILE A 57 5.96 -5.72 0.98
CA ILE A 57 5.62 -5.59 -0.44
C ILE A 57 5.29 -6.94 -1.06
N PHE A 58 6.06 -7.98 -0.72
CA PHE A 58 5.80 -9.34 -1.21
C PHE A 58 4.37 -9.79 -0.86
N VAL A 59 3.95 -9.62 0.40
CA VAL A 59 2.61 -10.02 0.86
C VAL A 59 1.52 -9.19 0.19
N LEU A 60 1.71 -7.86 0.10
CA LEU A 60 0.74 -6.98 -0.56
C LEU A 60 0.53 -7.38 -2.02
N ARG A 61 1.60 -7.69 -2.75
CA ARG A 61 1.52 -8.13 -4.16
C ARG A 61 0.89 -9.52 -4.31
N ASP A 62 1.14 -10.42 -3.37
CA ASP A 62 0.56 -11.77 -3.37
C ASP A 62 -0.95 -11.73 -3.12
N LYS A 63 -1.38 -10.91 -2.18
CA LYS A 63 -2.80 -10.76 -1.80
C LYS A 63 -3.58 -9.75 -2.66
N ALA A 64 -2.92 -8.99 -3.50
CA ALA A 64 -3.58 -8.03 -4.39
C ALA A 64 -4.49 -8.74 -5.40
N ILE A 65 -5.67 -8.19 -5.61
CA ILE A 65 -6.58 -8.63 -6.68
C ILE A 65 -5.90 -8.31 -8.02
N LYS A 66 -5.62 -9.34 -8.79
CA LYS A 66 -4.98 -9.19 -10.10
C LYS A 66 -6.01 -8.78 -11.13
N VAL A 67 -5.79 -7.64 -11.75
CA VAL A 67 -6.59 -7.16 -12.89
C VAL A 67 -5.81 -7.45 -14.17
N SER A 68 -6.48 -8.12 -15.12
CA SER A 68 -5.91 -8.31 -16.45
C SER A 68 -6.15 -7.05 -17.29
N ALA A 69 -5.08 -6.47 -17.78
CA ALA A 69 -5.13 -5.30 -18.66
C ALA A 69 -4.32 -5.58 -19.95
N ASP A 70 -4.64 -4.83 -21.01
CA ASP A 70 -3.85 -4.87 -22.24
C ASP A 70 -2.39 -4.47 -21.94
N PRO A 71 -1.38 -5.11 -22.56
CA PRO A 71 0.03 -4.78 -22.33
C PRO A 71 0.40 -3.31 -22.62
N ASN A 72 -0.38 -2.62 -23.45
CA ASN A 72 -0.20 -1.21 -23.76
C ASN A 72 -1.01 -0.27 -22.87
N THR A 73 -1.62 -0.78 -21.80
CA THR A 73 -2.35 0.02 -20.83
C THR A 73 -1.37 0.73 -19.91
N ILE A 74 -1.59 2.03 -19.70
CA ILE A 74 -0.79 2.83 -18.77
C ILE A 74 -1.56 3.11 -17.48
N ASP A 75 -0.84 3.26 -16.38
CA ASP A 75 -1.36 3.72 -15.11
C ASP A 75 -0.87 5.16 -14.85
N THR A 76 -1.80 6.03 -14.42
CA THR A 76 -1.51 7.43 -14.06
C THR A 76 -1.58 7.65 -12.55
N CYS A 77 -1.47 6.59 -11.75
CA CYS A 77 -1.59 6.68 -10.31
C CYS A 77 -0.48 7.54 -9.71
N GLY A 78 -0.86 8.58 -8.97
CA GLY A 78 0.02 9.30 -8.08
C GLY A 78 -0.01 8.69 -6.68
N THR A 79 1.12 8.66 -5.99
CA THR A 79 1.21 8.11 -4.63
C THR A 79 0.51 8.97 -3.58
N GLY A 80 0.23 10.25 -3.88
CA GLY A 80 -0.32 11.19 -2.93
C GLY A 80 0.67 11.54 -1.80
N GLY A 81 0.17 12.15 -0.74
CA GLY A 81 0.96 12.37 0.47
C GLY A 81 1.95 13.53 0.41
N ASP A 82 1.90 14.36 -0.61
CA ASP A 82 2.76 15.54 -0.76
C ASP A 82 2.33 16.75 0.11
N GLY A 83 1.22 16.59 0.86
CA GLY A 83 0.65 17.66 1.68
C GLY A 83 0.09 18.86 0.91
N GLN A 84 0.08 18.77 -0.42
CA GLN A 84 -0.46 19.81 -1.29
C GLN A 84 -1.94 19.53 -1.55
N ASN A 85 -2.81 20.43 -1.14
CA ASN A 85 -4.24 20.39 -1.50
C ASN A 85 -4.41 20.78 -2.98
N SER A 86 -3.76 20.05 -3.87
CA SER A 86 -3.78 20.31 -5.30
C SER A 86 -4.89 19.55 -6.01
N LEU A 87 -5.25 20.00 -7.20
CA LEU A 87 -6.15 19.31 -8.12
C LEU A 87 -5.67 17.87 -8.34
N ASN A 88 -6.59 16.93 -8.50
CA ASN A 88 -6.26 15.55 -8.81
C ASN A 88 -5.69 15.41 -10.24
N ILE A 89 -4.42 15.78 -10.37
CA ILE A 89 -3.70 15.83 -11.65
C ILE A 89 -3.70 14.46 -12.33
N SER A 90 -3.55 13.38 -11.56
CA SER A 90 -3.50 12.03 -12.11
C SER A 90 -4.83 11.61 -12.75
N THR A 91 -5.95 12.03 -12.18
CA THR A 91 -7.27 11.79 -12.78
C THR A 91 -7.49 12.63 -14.03
N ALA A 92 -7.12 13.91 -14.00
CA ALA A 92 -7.19 14.78 -15.17
C ALA A 92 -6.32 14.23 -16.32
N ALA A 93 -5.10 13.82 -16.03
CA ALA A 93 -4.21 13.19 -17.01
C ALA A 93 -4.81 11.89 -17.60
N ALA A 94 -5.42 11.04 -16.77
CA ALA A 94 -6.08 9.84 -17.22
C ALA A 94 -7.19 10.14 -18.24
N ILE A 95 -8.04 11.14 -17.98
CA ILE A 95 -9.13 11.53 -18.85
C ILE A 95 -8.59 12.07 -20.20
N VAL A 96 -7.58 12.93 -20.15
CA VAL A 96 -6.95 13.48 -21.35
C VAL A 96 -6.34 12.37 -22.21
N LEU A 97 -5.56 11.48 -21.60
CA LEU A 97 -4.95 10.36 -22.31
C LEU A 97 -5.98 9.41 -22.92
N ALA A 98 -7.05 9.11 -22.18
CA ALA A 98 -8.15 8.29 -22.68
C ALA A 98 -8.87 8.97 -23.87
N SER A 99 -9.05 10.30 -23.84
CA SER A 99 -9.62 11.06 -24.98
C SER A 99 -8.74 11.02 -26.24
N MET A 100 -7.43 10.81 -26.07
CA MET A 100 -6.47 10.63 -27.15
C MET A 100 -6.40 9.17 -27.65
N GLY A 101 -7.24 8.28 -27.15
CA GLY A 101 -7.27 6.86 -27.53
C GLY A 101 -6.27 5.97 -26.81
N VAL A 102 -5.58 6.48 -25.77
CA VAL A 102 -4.67 5.68 -24.95
C VAL A 102 -5.48 4.85 -23.96
N LYS A 103 -5.17 3.56 -23.84
CA LYS A 103 -5.76 2.70 -22.83
C LYS A 103 -5.20 3.05 -21.46
N VAL A 104 -6.07 3.45 -20.53
CA VAL A 104 -5.68 3.83 -19.16
C VAL A 104 -6.39 2.95 -18.15
N ALA A 105 -5.62 2.37 -17.23
CA ALA A 105 -6.13 1.71 -16.03
C ALA A 105 -5.61 2.47 -14.81
N LYS A 106 -6.48 3.19 -14.11
CA LYS A 106 -6.11 4.02 -12.98
C LYS A 106 -6.48 3.34 -11.67
N HIS A 107 -5.50 3.19 -10.79
CA HIS A 107 -5.78 2.87 -9.40
C HIS A 107 -6.35 4.10 -8.68
N GLY A 108 -7.53 3.95 -8.12
CA GLY A 108 -8.20 5.03 -7.38
C GLY A 108 -7.97 4.87 -5.88
N ASN A 109 -6.91 5.48 -5.35
CA ASN A 109 -6.74 5.62 -3.91
C ASN A 109 -6.73 7.12 -3.58
N CYS A 110 -7.83 7.62 -3.05
CA CYS A 110 -7.91 9.01 -2.60
C CYS A 110 -7.67 9.06 -1.09
N LEU A 111 -6.57 9.67 -0.69
CA LEU A 111 -6.19 9.81 0.71
C LEU A 111 -7.09 10.76 1.53
N LEU A 112 -7.88 11.61 0.88
CA LEU A 112 -8.63 12.66 1.56
C LEU A 112 -10.15 12.58 1.38
N TYR A 113 -10.63 11.91 0.33
CA TYR A 113 -12.06 11.75 0.08
C TYR A 113 -12.28 10.40 -0.62
N THR A 114 -13.22 9.62 -0.10
CA THR A 114 -13.77 8.52 -0.87
C THR A 114 -14.38 9.11 -2.14
N SER A 115 -13.80 8.82 -3.28
CA SER A 115 -14.41 9.17 -4.55
C SER A 115 -15.66 8.30 -4.67
N PRO A 116 -16.89 8.87 -4.66
CA PRO A 116 -18.07 8.06 -4.83
C PRO A 116 -17.99 7.40 -6.20
N SER A 117 -17.88 6.07 -6.20
CA SER A 117 -17.98 5.30 -7.43
C SER A 117 -19.44 5.18 -7.82
N PRO A 118 -19.83 5.39 -9.07
CA PRO A 118 -21.20 5.14 -9.52
C PRO A 118 -21.62 3.68 -9.40
N ARG A 119 -20.76 2.81 -8.91
CA ARG A 119 -20.96 1.37 -8.75
C ARG A 119 -20.98 0.90 -7.30
N ASP A 120 -20.84 1.81 -6.35
CA ASP A 120 -20.97 1.52 -4.93
C ASP A 120 -22.44 1.71 -4.51
#